data_58ffa04cf87726cf0d69b2f29b9f3f3e
#
_entry.id   58ffa04cf87726cf0d69b2f29b9f3f3e
#
_cell.length_a   1.000
_cell.length_b   1.000
_cell.length_c   1.000
_cell.angle_alpha   90.00
_cell.angle_beta   90.00
_cell.angle_gamma   90.00
#
_symmetry.space_group_name_H-M   'P 1'
#
loop_
_entity.id
_entity.type
_entity.pdbx_description
1 polymer ?
#
loop_
_entity_poly.entity_id
_entity_poly.type
_entity_poly.pdbx_seq_one_letter_code
_entity_poly.pdbx_strand_id
1 'polypeptide(L)'
;FLCCSTSVAQSFDDLLNSVQNASSSEHQTLVNDFLAANPTSPIFSSDSQAVFIYSGQASSVGVAGDFNGWNPSNTPLTALGGSSLWYVQAEFELDARFDYKIVVNGSQWILDPRNASQVVGGFGPNSELSMPDYVHPEEITPRSGIQMGTRTSSTFESAVMGNSRSLEMYTPPGYDPLRSAPYPFILYHDGSDYLRLAAIT
;
A
#
# COMPACT_ATOMS: atom_id res chain seq x y z
N PHE A 1 -35.31 16.81 19.75
CA PHE A 1 -34.33 15.77 20.11
C PHE A 1 -34.02 14.97 18.84
N LEU A 2 -32.93 15.28 18.16
CA LEU A 2 -32.39 14.41 17.13
C LEU A 2 -31.69 13.25 17.86
N CYS A 3 -32.26 12.06 17.74
CA CYS A 3 -31.60 10.83 18.15
C CYS A 3 -30.49 10.56 17.13
N CYS A 4 -29.24 10.90 17.47
CA CYS A 4 -28.07 10.50 16.71
C CYS A 4 -27.88 9.02 16.99
N SER A 5 -28.46 8.15 16.17
CA SER A 5 -28.13 6.73 16.19
C SER A 5 -26.71 6.59 15.65
N THR A 6 -25.74 6.35 16.52
CA THR A 6 -24.44 5.82 16.12
C THR A 6 -24.68 4.44 15.52
N SER A 7 -24.74 4.36 14.18
CA SER A 7 -24.73 3.05 13.55
C SER A 7 -23.35 2.45 13.82
N VAL A 8 -23.31 1.36 14.57
CA VAL A 8 -22.12 0.53 14.65
C VAL A 8 -21.82 0.06 13.23
N ALA A 9 -20.60 0.21 12.77
CA ALA A 9 -20.22 -0.29 11.44
C ALA A 9 -20.52 -1.78 11.38
N GLN A 10 -21.27 -2.20 10.37
CA GLN A 10 -21.62 -3.61 10.15
C GLN A 10 -20.34 -4.38 9.85
N SER A 11 -20.10 -5.50 10.53
CA SER A 11 -18.94 -6.34 10.23
C SER A 11 -19.09 -7.03 8.86
N PHE A 12 -17.97 -7.47 8.28
CA PHE A 12 -18.02 -8.21 7.01
C PHE A 12 -18.75 -9.55 7.16
N ASP A 13 -18.60 -10.22 8.29
CA ASP A 13 -19.30 -11.47 8.59
C ASP A 13 -20.81 -11.26 8.73
N ASP A 14 -21.26 -10.13 9.28
CA ASP A 14 -22.68 -9.77 9.31
C ASP A 14 -23.25 -9.55 7.91
N LEU A 15 -22.47 -8.97 6.99
CA LEU A 15 -22.86 -8.87 5.58
C LEU A 15 -23.04 -10.25 4.96
N LEU A 16 -22.03 -11.14 5.12
CA LEU A 16 -22.10 -12.50 4.57
C LEU A 16 -23.33 -13.26 5.10
N ASN A 17 -23.59 -13.19 6.41
CA ASN A 17 -24.75 -13.80 7.04
C ASN A 17 -26.08 -13.20 6.51
N SER A 18 -26.13 -11.88 6.33
CA SER A 18 -27.32 -11.20 5.81
C SER A 18 -27.61 -11.62 4.37
N VAL A 19 -26.59 -11.68 3.52
CA VAL A 19 -26.71 -12.12 2.12
C VAL A 19 -27.14 -13.59 2.03
N GLN A 20 -26.64 -14.46 2.90
CA GLN A 20 -27.02 -15.87 2.95
C GLN A 20 -28.51 -16.08 3.24
N ASN A 21 -29.13 -15.21 4.04
CA ASN A 21 -30.49 -15.28 4.46
C ASN A 21 -31.50 -14.46 3.63
N ALA A 22 -30.98 -13.64 2.69
CA ALA A 22 -31.76 -12.74 1.84
C ALA A 22 -32.03 -13.37 0.46
N SER A 23 -33.04 -12.82 -0.24
CA SER A 23 -33.22 -13.14 -1.66
C SER A 23 -32.15 -12.51 -2.52
N SER A 24 -31.83 -13.11 -3.68
CA SER A 24 -30.80 -12.59 -4.60
C SER A 24 -31.08 -11.15 -5.08
N SER A 25 -32.34 -10.73 -5.09
CA SER A 25 -32.72 -9.35 -5.46
C SER A 25 -32.37 -8.32 -4.38
N GLU A 26 -32.12 -8.73 -3.14
CA GLU A 26 -31.77 -7.86 -2.02
C GLU A 26 -30.26 -7.74 -1.84
N HIS A 27 -29.46 -8.66 -2.41
CA HIS A 27 -28.01 -8.70 -2.19
C HIS A 27 -27.31 -7.38 -2.53
N GLN A 28 -27.66 -6.77 -3.67
CA GLN A 28 -27.04 -5.50 -4.06
C GLN A 28 -27.36 -4.35 -3.08
N THR A 29 -28.56 -4.35 -2.51
CA THR A 29 -28.94 -3.34 -1.49
C THR A 29 -28.13 -3.53 -0.22
N LEU A 30 -28.04 -4.77 0.29
CA LEU A 30 -27.21 -5.10 1.46
C LEU A 30 -25.74 -4.72 1.27
N VAL A 31 -25.20 -4.99 0.08
CA VAL A 31 -23.83 -4.58 -0.27
C VAL A 31 -23.68 -3.06 -0.30
N ASN A 32 -24.62 -2.33 -0.88
CA ASN A 32 -24.55 -0.88 -0.92
C ASN A 32 -24.57 -0.25 0.48
N ASP A 33 -25.44 -0.77 1.36
CA ASP A 33 -25.55 -0.31 2.75
C ASP A 33 -24.26 -0.62 3.52
N PHE A 34 -23.70 -1.81 3.35
CA PHE A 34 -22.42 -2.19 3.92
C PHE A 34 -21.28 -1.28 3.45
N LEU A 35 -21.17 -1.03 2.13
CA LEU A 35 -20.13 -0.19 1.58
C LEU A 35 -20.27 1.28 2.00
N ALA A 36 -21.47 1.75 2.27
CA ALA A 36 -21.72 3.07 2.82
C ALA A 36 -21.27 3.19 4.28
N ALA A 37 -21.50 2.12 5.06
CA ALA A 37 -21.07 2.05 6.46
C ALA A 37 -19.54 1.82 6.62
N ASN A 38 -18.90 1.21 5.60
CA ASN A 38 -17.47 0.88 5.56
C ASN A 38 -16.82 1.55 4.34
N PRO A 39 -16.52 2.85 4.39
CA PRO A 39 -16.06 3.61 3.22
C PRO A 39 -14.63 3.30 2.77
N THR A 40 -13.83 2.64 3.59
CA THR A 40 -12.41 2.35 3.34
C THR A 40 -12.14 0.86 3.14
N SER A 41 -11.03 0.55 2.47
CA SER A 41 -10.51 -0.80 2.24
C SER A 41 -8.98 -0.79 2.49
N PRO A 42 -8.36 -1.90 2.90
CA PRO A 42 -8.99 -3.15 3.36
C PRO A 42 -9.81 -2.96 4.64
N ILE A 43 -10.78 -3.85 4.86
CA ILE A 43 -11.58 -3.87 6.09
C ILE A 43 -10.95 -4.90 7.02
N PHE A 44 -10.83 -4.59 8.31
CA PHE A 44 -10.33 -5.55 9.30
C PHE A 44 -11.52 -6.26 9.96
N SER A 45 -11.59 -7.58 9.80
CA SER A 45 -12.58 -8.43 10.49
C SER A 45 -12.07 -8.93 11.83
N SER A 46 -10.76 -8.95 12.03
CA SER A 46 -10.05 -9.13 13.29
C SER A 46 -8.70 -8.42 13.25
N ASP A 47 -7.94 -8.47 14.35
CA ASP A 47 -6.60 -7.86 14.41
C ASP A 47 -5.61 -8.51 13.41
N SER A 48 -5.82 -9.78 13.04
CA SER A 48 -4.97 -10.51 12.09
C SER A 48 -5.58 -10.68 10.71
N GLN A 49 -6.86 -10.35 10.50
CA GLN A 49 -7.55 -10.62 9.25
C GLN A 49 -7.96 -9.36 8.51
N ALA A 50 -7.47 -9.20 7.28
CA ALA A 50 -7.88 -8.16 6.34
C ALA A 50 -8.81 -8.72 5.26
N VAL A 51 -9.83 -7.93 4.91
CA VAL A 51 -10.77 -8.22 3.82
C VAL A 51 -10.52 -7.24 2.70
N PHE A 52 -10.00 -7.72 1.58
CA PHE A 52 -9.92 -6.94 0.36
C PHE A 52 -11.23 -7.02 -0.39
N ILE A 53 -11.70 -5.89 -0.88
CA ILE A 53 -12.96 -5.79 -1.61
C ILE A 53 -12.79 -5.02 -2.91
N TYR A 54 -13.55 -5.43 -3.91
CA TYR A 54 -13.73 -4.69 -5.16
C TYR A 54 -15.21 -4.65 -5.52
N SER A 55 -15.73 -3.48 -5.84
CA SER A 55 -17.11 -3.32 -6.29
C SER A 55 -17.12 -2.87 -7.75
N GLY A 56 -17.59 -3.75 -8.62
CA GLY A 56 -17.64 -3.48 -10.07
C GLY A 56 -17.95 -4.73 -10.87
N GLN A 57 -18.26 -4.52 -12.16
CA GLN A 57 -18.45 -5.61 -13.10
C GLN A 57 -17.09 -6.17 -13.53
N ALA A 58 -16.88 -7.44 -13.35
CA ALA A 58 -15.67 -8.14 -13.75
C ALA A 58 -15.95 -9.61 -14.04
N SER A 59 -15.09 -10.24 -14.86
CA SER A 59 -15.09 -11.70 -15.06
C SER A 59 -14.16 -12.39 -14.05
N SER A 60 -13.16 -11.67 -13.53
CA SER A 60 -12.25 -12.12 -12.47
C SER A 60 -11.65 -10.92 -11.76
N VAL A 61 -11.35 -11.08 -10.48
CA VAL A 61 -10.63 -10.10 -9.67
C VAL A 61 -9.61 -10.85 -8.81
N GLY A 62 -8.42 -10.28 -8.64
CA GLY A 62 -7.39 -10.79 -7.74
C GLY A 62 -6.67 -9.64 -7.05
N VAL A 63 -6.05 -9.92 -5.92
CA VAL A 63 -5.10 -9.01 -5.27
C VAL A 63 -3.70 -9.50 -5.54
N ALA A 64 -2.82 -8.61 -5.95
CA ALA A 64 -1.39 -8.86 -6.12
C ALA A 64 -0.61 -7.90 -5.23
N GLY A 65 0.31 -8.42 -4.44
CA GLY A 65 1.11 -7.63 -3.52
C GLY A 65 2.35 -8.38 -3.02
N ASP A 66 3.09 -7.75 -2.12
CA ASP A 66 4.32 -8.31 -1.57
C ASP A 66 4.08 -9.68 -0.92
N PHE A 67 2.93 -9.86 -0.27
CA PHE A 67 2.55 -11.08 0.46
C PHE A 67 2.32 -12.31 -0.43
N ASN A 68 2.15 -12.14 -1.75
CA ASN A 68 1.89 -13.25 -2.66
C ASN A 68 2.79 -13.27 -3.92
N GLY A 69 3.92 -12.51 -3.87
CA GLY A 69 4.87 -12.38 -4.96
C GLY A 69 4.30 -11.66 -6.18
N TRP A 70 3.35 -10.74 -5.97
CA TRP A 70 2.68 -9.97 -7.02
C TRP A 70 1.94 -10.82 -8.05
N ASN A 71 1.48 -12.02 -7.62
CA ASN A 71 0.70 -12.92 -8.48
C ASN A 71 -0.79 -12.89 -8.07
N PRO A 72 -1.67 -12.26 -8.87
CA PRO A 72 -3.10 -12.14 -8.55
C PRO A 72 -3.82 -13.50 -8.50
N SER A 73 -3.26 -14.54 -9.12
CA SER A 73 -3.85 -15.88 -9.09
C SER A 73 -3.65 -16.60 -7.74
N ASN A 74 -2.71 -16.12 -6.91
CA ASN A 74 -2.49 -16.67 -5.58
C ASN A 74 -3.50 -16.13 -4.56
N THR A 75 -4.16 -15.00 -4.86
CA THR A 75 -5.17 -14.39 -4.00
C THR A 75 -6.36 -13.91 -4.84
N PRO A 76 -7.11 -14.85 -5.44
CA PRO A 76 -8.31 -14.52 -6.20
C PRO A 76 -9.43 -14.06 -5.28
N LEU A 77 -10.23 -13.08 -5.73
CA LEU A 77 -11.44 -12.65 -5.05
C LEU A 77 -12.63 -13.50 -5.49
N THR A 78 -13.51 -13.78 -4.54
CA THR A 78 -14.78 -14.46 -4.78
C THR A 78 -15.89 -13.44 -5.04
N ALA A 79 -16.69 -13.65 -6.08
CA ALA A 79 -17.86 -12.84 -6.33
C ALA A 79 -18.96 -13.16 -5.29
N LEU A 80 -19.50 -12.12 -4.67
CA LEU A 80 -20.67 -12.26 -3.81
C LEU A 80 -21.92 -12.28 -4.70
N GLY A 81 -22.47 -13.48 -4.94
CA GLY A 81 -23.55 -13.72 -5.90
C GLY A 81 -24.74 -12.79 -5.71
N GLY A 82 -25.33 -12.32 -6.84
CA GLY A 82 -26.44 -11.36 -6.83
C GLY A 82 -26.04 -9.92 -6.56
N SER A 83 -24.71 -9.62 -6.51
CA SER A 83 -24.20 -8.28 -6.29
C SER A 83 -22.98 -7.98 -7.18
N SER A 84 -22.49 -6.74 -7.12
CA SER A 84 -21.25 -6.31 -7.79
C SER A 84 -20.01 -6.47 -6.91
N LEU A 85 -20.12 -7.05 -5.72
CA LEU A 85 -19.01 -7.15 -4.76
C LEU A 85 -18.17 -8.40 -5.00
N TRP A 86 -16.87 -8.20 -5.00
CA TRP A 86 -15.85 -9.24 -4.96
C TRP A 86 -15.05 -9.09 -3.67
N TYR A 87 -14.67 -10.18 -3.04
CA TYR A 87 -13.94 -10.15 -1.79
C TYR A 87 -12.98 -11.33 -1.61
N VAL A 88 -11.99 -11.14 -0.76
CA VAL A 88 -11.15 -12.19 -0.18
C VAL A 88 -10.75 -11.79 1.24
N GLN A 89 -10.79 -12.76 2.15
CA GLN A 89 -10.28 -12.63 3.51
C GLN A 89 -8.88 -13.26 3.55
N ALA A 90 -7.92 -12.57 4.14
CA ALA A 90 -6.55 -13.03 4.26
C ALA A 90 -5.99 -12.73 5.64
N GLU A 91 -5.24 -13.68 6.19
CA GLU A 91 -4.58 -13.57 7.49
C GLU A 91 -3.16 -13.01 7.31
N PHE A 92 -2.77 -12.11 8.22
CA PHE A 92 -1.47 -11.49 8.26
C PHE A 92 -0.96 -11.38 9.70
N GLU A 93 0.34 -11.16 9.87
CA GLU A 93 0.91 -10.77 11.14
C GLU A 93 0.34 -9.42 11.59
N LEU A 94 0.18 -9.22 12.91
CA LEU A 94 -0.53 -8.05 13.46
C LEU A 94 0.12 -6.71 13.11
N ASP A 95 1.43 -6.71 12.90
CA ASP A 95 2.25 -5.56 12.54
C ASP A 95 2.72 -5.56 11.07
N ALA A 96 2.10 -6.40 10.23
CA ALA A 96 2.46 -6.49 8.83
C ALA A 96 2.11 -5.21 8.05
N ARG A 97 2.98 -4.89 7.09
CA ARG A 97 2.75 -3.81 6.12
C ARG A 97 3.15 -4.29 4.74
N PHE A 98 2.27 -4.11 3.74
CA PHE A 98 2.48 -4.57 2.36
C PHE A 98 1.99 -3.56 1.34
N ASP A 99 2.66 -3.54 0.20
CA ASP A 99 2.17 -2.89 -1.01
C ASP A 99 1.28 -3.86 -1.79
N TYR A 100 0.20 -3.35 -2.40
CA TYR A 100 -0.67 -4.17 -3.24
C TYR A 100 -1.37 -3.39 -4.35
N LYS A 101 -1.93 -4.13 -5.32
CA LYS A 101 -2.87 -3.66 -6.33
C LYS A 101 -4.02 -4.64 -6.49
N ILE A 102 -5.15 -4.13 -6.96
CA ILE A 102 -6.25 -4.96 -7.45
C ILE A 102 -6.03 -5.23 -8.94
N VAL A 103 -6.21 -6.47 -9.37
CA VAL A 103 -6.08 -6.87 -10.77
C VAL A 103 -7.44 -7.36 -11.28
N VAL A 104 -8.03 -6.57 -12.17
CA VAL A 104 -9.35 -6.83 -12.76
C VAL A 104 -9.19 -7.47 -14.13
N ASN A 105 -9.94 -8.53 -14.39
CA ASN A 105 -9.95 -9.27 -15.66
C ASN A 105 -8.56 -9.74 -16.11
N GLY A 106 -7.68 -10.03 -15.15
CA GLY A 106 -6.34 -10.55 -15.36
C GLY A 106 -5.32 -9.58 -15.95
N SER A 107 -5.72 -8.37 -16.32
CA SER A 107 -4.84 -7.44 -17.05
C SER A 107 -4.88 -5.99 -16.56
N GLN A 108 -5.95 -5.56 -15.90
CA GLN A 108 -6.10 -4.19 -15.41
C GLN A 108 -5.57 -4.09 -13.98
N TRP A 109 -4.37 -3.57 -13.82
CA TRP A 109 -3.71 -3.32 -12.54
C TRP A 109 -4.11 -1.93 -12.04
N ILE A 110 -4.91 -1.87 -10.99
CA ILE A 110 -5.43 -0.62 -10.44
C ILE A 110 -5.07 -0.49 -8.96
N LEU A 111 -4.98 0.74 -8.49
CA LEU A 111 -5.02 1.01 -7.06
C LEU A 111 -6.37 0.56 -6.50
N ASP A 112 -6.40 0.20 -5.21
CA ASP A 112 -7.67 -0.03 -4.55
C ASP A 112 -8.47 1.28 -4.49
N PRO A 113 -9.64 1.36 -5.15
CA PRO A 113 -10.40 2.61 -5.22
C PRO A 113 -10.93 3.11 -3.87
N ARG A 114 -10.91 2.25 -2.86
CA ARG A 114 -11.41 2.54 -1.51
C ARG A 114 -10.28 2.72 -0.49
N ASN A 115 -9.02 2.61 -0.91
CA ASN A 115 -7.86 2.82 -0.06
C ASN A 115 -7.18 4.15 -0.40
N ALA A 116 -7.21 5.08 0.55
CA ALA A 116 -6.54 6.36 0.40
C ALA A 116 -5.03 6.29 0.67
N SER A 117 -4.56 5.23 1.36
CA SER A 117 -3.14 5.03 1.64
C SER A 117 -2.42 4.51 0.40
N GLN A 118 -1.50 5.32 -0.11
CA GLN A 118 -0.74 5.03 -1.32
C GLN A 118 0.74 5.26 -1.08
N VAL A 119 1.55 4.44 -1.70
CA VAL A 119 3.01 4.51 -1.65
C VAL A 119 3.61 4.54 -3.05
N VAL A 120 4.79 5.12 -3.16
CA VAL A 120 5.52 5.16 -4.43
C VAL A 120 6.11 3.79 -4.70
N GLY A 121 5.78 3.18 -5.82
CA GLY A 121 6.32 1.91 -6.28
C GLY A 121 7.20 2.05 -7.54
N GLY A 122 8.01 1.05 -7.83
CA GLY A 122 8.89 1.04 -9.01
C GLY A 122 8.14 1.10 -10.35
N PHE A 123 6.92 0.60 -10.37
CA PHE A 123 6.03 0.56 -11.55
C PHE A 123 4.76 1.42 -11.34
N GLY A 124 4.93 2.59 -10.76
CA GLY A 124 3.84 3.49 -10.37
C GLY A 124 3.37 3.25 -8.92
N PRO A 125 2.40 4.02 -8.43
CA PRO A 125 1.95 3.93 -7.05
C PRO A 125 1.27 2.60 -6.76
N ASN A 126 1.35 2.16 -5.51
CA ASN A 126 0.66 1.01 -4.95
C ASN A 126 -0.30 1.47 -3.84
N SER A 127 -1.32 0.68 -3.54
CA SER A 127 -2.10 0.81 -2.32
C SER A 127 -1.33 0.18 -1.16
N GLU A 128 -1.47 0.71 0.04
CA GLU A 128 -0.82 0.19 1.23
C GLU A 128 -1.81 -0.53 2.13
N LEU A 129 -1.48 -1.75 2.53
CA LEU A 129 -2.07 -2.44 3.68
C LEU A 129 -1.15 -2.20 4.88
N SER A 130 -1.67 -1.62 5.95
CA SER A 130 -1.03 -1.57 7.27
C SER A 130 -1.96 -2.25 8.27
N MET A 131 -1.51 -3.35 8.87
CA MET A 131 -2.28 -4.07 9.88
C MET A 131 -2.41 -3.22 11.17
N PRO A 132 -3.37 -3.51 12.06
CA PRO A 132 -3.70 -2.62 13.18
C PRO A 132 -2.55 -2.27 14.12
N ASP A 133 -1.59 -3.19 14.30
CA ASP A 133 -0.42 -2.98 15.17
C ASP A 133 0.80 -2.42 14.43
N TYR A 134 0.70 -2.20 13.11
CA TYR A 134 1.80 -1.62 12.36
C TYR A 134 2.05 -0.16 12.76
N VAL A 135 3.27 0.13 13.12
CA VAL A 135 3.72 1.49 13.45
C VAL A 135 4.71 1.98 12.39
N HIS A 136 4.36 3.06 11.72
CA HIS A 136 5.29 3.69 10.77
C HIS A 136 6.56 4.15 11.48
N PRO A 137 7.77 3.81 10.95
CA PRO A 137 9.03 4.29 11.51
C PRO A 137 9.06 5.83 11.52
N GLU A 138 9.54 6.40 12.64
CA GLU A 138 9.64 7.87 12.76
C GLU A 138 10.58 8.47 11.71
N GLU A 139 11.57 7.71 11.26
CA GLU A 139 12.60 8.13 10.30
C GLU A 139 12.03 8.47 8.92
N ILE A 140 10.91 7.85 8.52
CA ILE A 140 10.24 8.13 7.24
C ILE A 140 9.24 9.29 7.33
N THR A 141 9.00 9.80 8.53
CA THR A 141 8.07 10.92 8.74
C THR A 141 8.82 12.25 8.63
N PRO A 142 8.46 13.14 7.68
CA PRO A 142 9.07 14.46 7.59
C PRO A 142 8.91 15.24 8.90
N ARG A 143 10.01 15.70 9.47
CA ARG A 143 10.03 16.49 10.71
C ARG A 143 10.36 17.95 10.39
N SER A 144 9.53 18.89 10.85
CA SER A 144 9.80 20.32 10.69
C SER A 144 11.00 20.75 11.57
N GLY A 145 11.79 21.70 11.06
CA GLY A 145 12.93 22.25 11.80
C GLY A 145 14.19 21.39 11.81
N ILE A 146 14.20 20.23 11.17
CA ILE A 146 15.41 19.43 10.96
C ILE A 146 16.24 20.07 9.85
N GLN A 147 17.49 20.36 10.14
CA GLN A 147 18.42 20.85 9.12
C GLN A 147 18.72 19.72 8.13
N MET A 148 18.47 19.97 6.86
CA MET A 148 18.78 19.04 5.79
C MET A 148 20.27 19.08 5.46
N GLY A 149 20.82 17.96 5.01
CA GLY A 149 22.15 17.88 4.44
C GLY A 149 22.20 18.45 3.01
N THR A 150 23.31 18.29 2.36
CA THR A 150 23.53 18.79 0.99
C THR A 150 23.68 17.62 0.02
N ARG A 151 22.90 17.66 -1.05
CA ARG A 151 23.04 16.74 -2.18
C ARG A 151 23.77 17.42 -3.34
N THR A 152 24.78 16.74 -3.87
CA THR A 152 25.56 17.20 -5.04
C THR A 152 25.58 16.10 -6.10
N SER A 153 25.41 16.51 -7.36
CA SER A 153 25.51 15.62 -8.51
C SER A 153 26.83 15.84 -9.23
N SER A 154 27.45 14.77 -9.68
CA SER A 154 28.67 14.80 -10.48
C SER A 154 28.67 13.68 -11.52
N THR A 155 29.57 13.77 -12.48
CA THR A 155 29.79 12.71 -13.46
C THR A 155 31.08 11.98 -13.11
N PHE A 156 31.05 10.69 -13.03
CA PHE A 156 32.19 9.81 -12.86
C PHE A 156 32.56 9.18 -14.20
N GLU A 157 33.79 9.51 -14.68
CA GLU A 157 34.36 8.91 -15.89
C GLU A 157 35.13 7.65 -15.52
N SER A 158 34.65 6.49 -15.95
CA SER A 158 35.31 5.21 -15.70
C SER A 158 36.29 4.87 -16.84
N ALA A 159 37.57 5.03 -16.62
CA ALA A 159 38.58 4.59 -17.58
C ALA A 159 38.59 3.09 -17.82
N VAL A 160 38.24 2.29 -16.79
CA VAL A 160 38.19 0.81 -16.88
C VAL A 160 36.97 0.35 -17.69
N MET A 161 35.81 0.98 -17.47
CA MET A 161 34.57 0.60 -18.15
C MET A 161 34.35 1.34 -19.46
N GLY A 162 35.13 2.40 -19.74
CA GLY A 162 34.99 3.22 -20.93
C GLY A 162 33.62 3.95 -21.00
N ASN A 163 33.06 4.32 -19.87
CA ASN A 163 31.77 5.00 -19.80
C ASN A 163 31.70 6.05 -18.69
N SER A 164 30.71 6.93 -18.81
CA SER A 164 30.37 7.95 -17.81
C SER A 164 29.15 7.51 -17.01
N ARG A 165 29.15 7.82 -15.73
CA ARG A 165 28.03 7.53 -14.82
C ARG A 165 27.71 8.73 -13.95
N SER A 166 26.43 8.98 -13.71
CA SER A 166 25.99 9.94 -12.71
C SER A 166 26.32 9.42 -11.31
N LEU A 167 26.85 10.28 -10.48
CA LEU A 167 27.12 10.04 -9.07
C LEU A 167 26.39 11.10 -8.25
N GLU A 168 25.53 10.67 -7.36
CA GLU A 168 24.89 11.53 -6.35
C GLU A 168 25.59 11.33 -5.00
N MET A 169 25.92 12.41 -4.34
CA MET A 169 26.54 12.40 -3.03
C MET A 169 25.71 13.23 -2.06
N TYR A 170 25.34 12.63 -0.93
CA TYR A 170 24.72 13.33 0.19
C TYR A 170 25.72 13.52 1.32
N THR A 171 25.84 14.74 1.80
CA THR A 171 26.61 15.08 3.00
C THR A 171 25.66 15.53 4.10
N PRO A 172 25.80 15.02 5.35
CA PRO A 172 24.90 15.36 6.45
C PRO A 172 25.04 16.84 6.86
N PRO A 173 24.08 17.37 7.62
CA PRO A 173 24.21 18.71 8.22
C PRO A 173 25.48 18.80 9.04
N GLY A 174 26.20 19.93 8.91
CA GLY A 174 27.47 20.17 9.63
C GLY A 174 28.64 19.33 9.10
N TYR A 175 28.57 18.80 7.87
CA TYR A 175 29.69 18.12 7.24
C TYR A 175 30.91 19.05 7.12
N ASP A 176 32.03 18.62 7.68
CA ASP A 176 33.31 19.33 7.60
C ASP A 176 34.33 18.50 6.81
N PRO A 177 34.68 18.92 5.58
CA PRO A 177 35.69 18.22 4.76
C PRO A 177 37.11 18.27 5.33
N LEU A 178 37.39 19.16 6.30
CA LEU A 178 38.68 19.31 6.94
C LEU A 178 38.81 18.55 8.25
N ARG A 179 37.77 17.80 8.65
CA ARG A 179 37.79 16.98 9.85
C ARG A 179 38.91 15.93 9.79
N SER A 180 39.69 15.82 10.88
CA SER A 180 40.82 14.89 10.97
C SER A 180 40.42 13.41 10.95
N ALA A 181 39.26 13.08 11.56
CA ALA A 181 38.73 11.73 11.53
C ALA A 181 37.79 11.54 10.31
N PRO A 182 37.97 10.46 9.52
CA PRO A 182 37.10 10.22 8.36
C PRO A 182 35.66 9.99 8.76
N TYR A 183 34.74 10.36 7.87
CA TYR A 183 33.33 9.97 8.02
C TYR A 183 33.11 8.54 7.53
N PRO A 184 32.23 7.76 8.15
CA PRO A 184 31.71 6.56 7.52
C PRO A 184 30.93 6.94 6.25
N PHE A 185 30.91 6.06 5.27
CA PHE A 185 30.08 6.27 4.08
C PHE A 185 29.26 5.02 3.74
N ILE A 186 28.13 5.21 3.07
CA ILE A 186 27.31 4.15 2.52
C ILE A 186 27.26 4.34 1.01
N LEU A 187 27.52 3.27 0.26
CA LEU A 187 27.41 3.26 -1.19
C LEU A 187 26.14 2.50 -1.59
N TYR A 188 25.25 3.20 -2.30
CA TYR A 188 24.05 2.57 -2.88
C TYR A 188 24.26 2.32 -4.36
N HIS A 189 24.06 1.08 -4.78
CA HIS A 189 23.84 0.76 -6.18
C HIS A 189 22.39 1.09 -6.55
N ASP A 190 22.14 1.43 -7.83
CA ASP A 190 20.82 1.90 -8.28
C ASP A 190 20.34 3.18 -7.53
N GLY A 191 21.28 4.08 -7.25
CA GLY A 191 21.06 5.27 -6.42
C GLY A 191 19.91 6.15 -6.88
N SER A 192 19.59 6.18 -8.18
CA SER A 192 18.41 6.88 -8.71
C SER A 192 17.09 6.35 -8.14
N ASP A 193 16.99 5.04 -7.97
CA ASP A 193 15.80 4.42 -7.41
C ASP A 193 15.73 4.64 -5.90
N TYR A 194 16.84 4.54 -5.19
CA TYR A 194 16.88 4.87 -3.77
C TYR A 194 16.50 6.33 -3.51
N LEU A 195 16.97 7.27 -4.33
CA LEU A 195 16.60 8.69 -4.20
C LEU A 195 15.13 8.94 -4.51
N ARG A 196 14.55 8.23 -5.48
CA ARG A 196 13.21 8.47 -5.97
C ARG A 196 12.15 7.70 -5.18
N LEU A 197 12.44 6.44 -4.82
CA LEU A 197 11.46 5.52 -4.23
C LEU A 197 11.60 5.42 -2.70
N ALA A 198 12.82 5.48 -2.17
CA ALA A 198 13.08 5.37 -0.75
C ALA A 198 13.35 6.71 -0.05
N ALA A 199 13.43 7.82 -0.81
CA ALA A 199 13.65 9.19 -0.30
C ALA A 199 14.78 9.29 0.75
N ILE A 200 15.92 8.64 0.49
CA ILE A 200 17.04 8.49 1.44
C ILE A 200 17.92 9.75 1.57
N THR A 201 17.35 10.94 1.55
CA THR A 201 18.10 12.21 1.70
C THR A 201 17.59 13.07 2.82
#